data_f4d13564854d7b5d85a86315ca301295
#
_entry.id   f4d13564854d7b5d85a86315ca301295
#
_cell.length_a   1.000
_cell.length_b   1.000
_cell.length_c   1.000
_cell.angle_alpha   90.00
_cell.angle_beta   90.00
_cell.angle_gamma   90.00
#
_symmetry.space_group_name_H-M   'P 1'
#
loop_
_entity.id
_entity.type
_entity.pdbx_description
1 polymer ?
#
loop_
_entity_poly.entity_id
_entity_poly.type
_entity_poly.pdbx_seq_one_letter_code
_entity_poly.pdbx_strand_id
1 'polypeptide(L)'
;MTEAEPLGRQVERSDLLDHAVRIGLVAYGVVHLLIGWLAVQLALGDHSEQASAQGAMAALAQQPFGEVLVWAVAVGLYLLVLWRLIEAAFGHRDAEGGNRVRKRLVSGAKAVVYLALAVTATRVAAGGGSGGGSSSEETLTAKLMDLPAGQWIVAAVGLAIIGYGGSYVWRGWTEKFGEHLETEGRLGWSGAGYMLLGQVGHIAKGLALALVGVLFTYAGVTHESGKSGGLDEALQTLLRQPFGPVMLIAIGAGIACFGLFCFARARHLDR
;
A
#
# COMPACT_ATOMS: atom_id res chain seq x y z
N MET A 1 -45.06 -7.24 6.26
CA MET A 1 -44.21 -7.77 5.19
C MET A 1 -42.82 -7.22 5.41
N THR A 2 -41.94 -8.04 6.01
CA THR A 2 -40.53 -7.70 6.21
C THR A 2 -39.81 -7.80 4.86
N GLU A 3 -39.50 -6.66 4.24
CA GLU A 3 -38.62 -6.66 3.07
C GLU A 3 -37.31 -7.29 3.49
N ALA A 4 -37.00 -8.42 2.87
CA ALA A 4 -35.68 -9.04 3.03
C ALA A 4 -34.61 -8.04 2.57
N GLU A 5 -33.76 -7.58 3.48
CA GLU A 5 -32.63 -6.75 3.12
C GLU A 5 -31.81 -7.44 2.02
N PRO A 6 -31.44 -6.73 0.95
CA PRO A 6 -30.67 -7.34 -0.13
C PRO A 6 -29.36 -7.90 0.42
N LEU A 7 -29.04 -9.14 0.04
CA LEU A 7 -27.84 -9.91 0.48
C LEU A 7 -26.57 -9.07 0.56
N GLY A 8 -26.38 -8.10 -0.33
CA GLY A 8 -25.24 -7.19 -0.30
C GLY A 8 -25.14 -6.30 0.94
N ARG A 9 -26.26 -5.88 1.56
CA ARG A 9 -26.26 -5.11 2.80
C ARG A 9 -26.01 -6.00 4.03
N GLN A 10 -26.52 -7.23 4.00
CA GLN A 10 -26.27 -8.19 5.08
C GLN A 10 -24.81 -8.60 5.13
N VAL A 11 -24.14 -8.76 3.96
CA VAL A 11 -22.71 -9.07 3.88
C VAL A 11 -21.86 -7.87 4.31
N GLU A 12 -22.23 -6.65 3.92
CA GLU A 12 -21.48 -5.43 4.33
C GLU A 12 -21.56 -5.15 5.85
N ARG A 13 -22.62 -5.60 6.52
CA ARG A 13 -22.84 -5.40 7.97
C ARG A 13 -22.48 -6.63 8.82
N SER A 14 -21.81 -7.63 8.26
CA SER A 14 -21.48 -8.82 9.03
C SER A 14 -20.28 -8.57 9.96
N ASP A 15 -20.39 -8.94 11.24
CA ASP A 15 -19.32 -8.89 12.23
C ASP A 15 -18.07 -9.67 11.77
N LEU A 16 -18.25 -10.73 10.99
CA LEU A 16 -17.18 -11.51 10.39
C LEU A 16 -16.35 -10.66 9.42
N LEU A 17 -17.00 -9.82 8.62
CA LEU A 17 -16.30 -8.95 7.68
C LEU A 17 -15.53 -7.85 8.41
N ASP A 18 -16.04 -7.35 9.54
CA ASP A 18 -15.34 -6.39 10.39
C ASP A 18 -14.07 -6.98 10.99
N HIS A 19 -14.15 -8.18 11.53
CA HIS A 19 -12.98 -8.89 12.03
C HIS A 19 -11.96 -9.17 10.93
N ALA A 20 -12.42 -9.60 9.75
CA ALA A 20 -11.55 -9.83 8.60
C ALA A 20 -10.80 -8.56 8.17
N VAL A 21 -11.50 -7.42 8.12
CA VAL A 21 -10.90 -6.12 7.77
C VAL A 21 -9.90 -5.67 8.85
N ARG A 22 -10.23 -5.83 10.12
CA ARG A 22 -9.31 -5.50 11.24
C ARG A 22 -8.02 -6.31 11.16
N ILE A 23 -8.12 -7.63 10.98
CA ILE A 23 -6.95 -8.51 10.80
C ILE A 23 -6.12 -8.08 9.57
N GLY A 24 -6.78 -7.81 8.46
CA GLY A 24 -6.11 -7.35 7.24
C GLY A 24 -5.42 -5.99 7.41
N LEU A 25 -6.02 -5.04 8.14
CA LEU A 25 -5.40 -3.75 8.45
C LEU A 25 -4.18 -3.90 9.35
N VAL A 26 -4.21 -4.82 10.31
CA VAL A 26 -3.06 -5.16 11.15
C VAL A 26 -1.94 -5.72 10.27
N ALA A 27 -2.23 -6.73 9.43
CA ALA A 27 -1.25 -7.30 8.51
C ALA A 27 -0.62 -6.22 7.59
N TYR A 28 -1.46 -5.35 7.02
CA TYR A 28 -1.02 -4.25 6.18
C TYR A 28 -0.16 -3.24 6.95
N GLY A 29 -0.49 -2.98 8.21
CA GLY A 29 0.28 -2.12 9.12
C GLY A 29 1.68 -2.69 9.39
N VAL A 30 1.77 -4.00 9.68
CA VAL A 30 3.06 -4.69 9.88
C VAL A 30 3.96 -4.55 8.67
N VAL A 31 3.44 -4.78 7.46
CA VAL A 31 4.21 -4.62 6.21
C VAL A 31 4.78 -3.21 6.10
N HIS A 32 3.98 -2.17 6.36
CA HIS A 32 4.45 -0.79 6.26
C HIS A 32 5.44 -0.40 7.35
N LEU A 33 5.31 -0.94 8.56
CA LEU A 33 6.32 -0.76 9.60
C LEU A 33 7.67 -1.34 9.18
N LEU A 34 7.67 -2.54 8.61
CA LEU A 34 8.89 -3.19 8.15
C LEU A 34 9.51 -2.43 6.96
N ILE A 35 8.70 -2.01 5.97
CA ILE A 35 9.20 -1.18 4.86
C ILE A 35 9.83 0.11 5.40
N GLY A 36 9.17 0.79 6.34
CA GLY A 36 9.69 2.01 6.95
C GLY A 36 11.02 1.77 7.69
N TRP A 37 11.11 0.67 8.43
CA TRP A 37 12.32 0.25 9.10
C TRP A 37 13.46 -0.03 8.11
N LEU A 38 13.22 -0.82 7.06
CA LEU A 38 14.20 -1.14 6.03
C LEU A 38 14.67 0.12 5.28
N ALA A 39 13.77 1.08 5.03
CA ALA A 39 14.13 2.35 4.43
C ALA A 39 15.07 3.17 5.34
N VAL A 40 14.88 3.13 6.65
CA VAL A 40 15.80 3.76 7.61
C VAL A 40 17.15 3.02 7.64
N GLN A 41 17.17 1.68 7.65
CA GLN A 41 18.41 0.89 7.57
C GLN A 41 19.17 1.20 6.29
N LEU A 42 18.50 1.26 5.15
CA LEU A 42 19.07 1.65 3.86
C LEU A 42 19.74 3.04 3.94
N ALA A 43 19.11 4.01 4.59
CA ALA A 43 19.67 5.34 4.80
C ALA A 43 20.92 5.35 5.68
N LEU A 44 21.02 4.39 6.60
CA LEU A 44 22.16 4.20 7.50
C LEU A 44 23.30 3.35 6.89
N GLY A 45 23.12 2.90 5.64
CA GLY A 45 24.13 2.14 4.89
C GLY A 45 23.96 0.61 4.99
N ASP A 46 22.89 0.11 5.57
CA ASP A 46 22.56 -1.31 5.56
C ASP A 46 21.71 -1.64 4.33
N HIS A 47 22.27 -2.43 3.41
CA HIS A 47 21.66 -2.87 2.16
C HIS A 47 21.32 -4.36 2.18
N SER A 48 21.19 -4.97 3.36
CA SER A 48 20.96 -6.42 3.50
C SER A 48 19.62 -6.87 2.92
N GLU A 49 18.60 -6.03 3.04
CA GLU A 49 17.24 -6.31 2.54
C GLU A 49 16.69 -5.11 1.75
N GLN A 50 15.83 -5.39 0.79
CA GLN A 50 15.18 -4.34 -0.01
C GLN A 50 14.13 -3.59 0.81
N ALA A 51 14.10 -2.27 0.71
CA ALA A 51 13.07 -1.43 1.33
C ALA A 51 11.75 -1.50 0.53
N SER A 52 11.20 -2.68 0.40
CA SER A 52 10.01 -3.05 -0.36
C SER A 52 9.11 -3.99 0.44
N ALA A 53 7.90 -4.24 -0.06
CA ALA A 53 7.02 -5.22 0.55
C ALA A 53 7.63 -6.63 0.56
N GLN A 54 8.40 -6.98 -0.47
CA GLN A 54 9.08 -8.26 -0.56
C GLN A 54 10.22 -8.37 0.46
N GLY A 55 11.09 -7.36 0.56
CA GLY A 55 12.13 -7.33 1.58
C GLY A 55 11.56 -7.33 2.99
N ALA A 56 10.44 -6.61 3.23
CA ALA A 56 9.72 -6.67 4.50
C ALA A 56 9.25 -8.08 4.86
N MET A 57 8.73 -8.84 3.89
CA MET A 57 8.33 -10.24 4.11
C MET A 57 9.55 -11.15 4.33
N ALA A 58 10.64 -10.93 3.58
CA ALA A 58 11.89 -11.68 3.77
C ALA A 58 12.50 -11.43 5.16
N ALA A 59 12.57 -10.17 5.59
CA ALA A 59 13.03 -9.81 6.93
C ALA A 59 12.15 -10.41 8.03
N LEU A 60 10.83 -10.47 7.82
CA LEU A 60 9.91 -11.10 8.75
C LEU A 60 10.13 -12.62 8.80
N ALA A 61 10.35 -13.26 7.65
CA ALA A 61 10.59 -14.71 7.55
C ALA A 61 11.85 -15.16 8.30
N GLN A 62 12.86 -14.30 8.44
CA GLN A 62 14.10 -14.56 9.17
C GLN A 62 13.93 -14.49 10.70
N GLN A 63 12.82 -13.98 11.21
CA GLN A 63 12.56 -13.92 12.65
C GLN A 63 12.17 -15.30 13.22
N PRO A 64 12.33 -15.53 14.54
CA PRO A 64 11.77 -16.71 15.19
C PRO A 64 10.27 -16.83 14.88
N PHE A 65 9.82 -18.00 14.43
CA PHE A 65 8.46 -18.22 13.90
C PHE A 65 8.08 -17.39 12.68
N GLY A 66 9.08 -16.84 11.96
CA GLY A 66 8.88 -15.92 10.85
C GLY A 66 7.99 -16.46 9.74
N GLU A 67 8.14 -17.75 9.38
CA GLU A 67 7.28 -18.39 8.38
C GLU A 67 5.79 -18.30 8.78
N VAL A 68 5.46 -18.63 10.04
CA VAL A 68 4.08 -18.54 10.54
C VAL A 68 3.58 -17.09 10.51
N LEU A 69 4.44 -16.13 10.87
CA LEU A 69 4.09 -14.71 10.82
C LEU A 69 3.83 -14.24 9.39
N VAL A 70 4.63 -14.65 8.40
CA VAL A 70 4.43 -14.30 6.99
C VAL A 70 3.14 -14.95 6.46
N TRP A 71 2.83 -16.19 6.84
CA TRP A 71 1.55 -16.82 6.52
C TRP A 71 0.37 -16.05 7.12
N ALA A 72 0.47 -15.61 8.38
CA ALA A 72 -0.58 -14.80 9.01
C ALA A 72 -0.78 -13.47 8.27
N VAL A 73 0.30 -12.81 7.84
CA VAL A 73 0.24 -11.61 7.02
C VAL A 73 -0.42 -11.89 5.66
N ALA A 74 -0.05 -13.00 4.99
CA ALA A 74 -0.65 -13.39 3.72
C ALA A 74 -2.17 -13.58 3.85
N VAL A 75 -2.62 -14.31 4.87
CA VAL A 75 -4.06 -14.50 5.15
C VAL A 75 -4.75 -13.16 5.39
N GLY A 76 -4.18 -12.27 6.22
CA GLY A 76 -4.72 -10.94 6.47
C GLY A 76 -4.85 -10.09 5.20
N LEU A 77 -3.86 -10.15 4.31
CA LEU A 77 -3.90 -9.46 3.03
C LEU A 77 -4.96 -10.05 2.09
N TYR A 78 -5.15 -11.38 2.04
CA TYR A 78 -6.24 -12.01 1.28
C TYR A 78 -7.62 -11.59 1.81
N LEU A 79 -7.79 -11.42 3.12
CA LEU A 79 -9.02 -10.88 3.70
C LEU A 79 -9.28 -9.44 3.24
N LEU A 80 -8.24 -8.61 3.12
CA LEU A 80 -8.37 -7.26 2.52
C LEU A 80 -8.73 -7.31 1.04
N VAL A 81 -8.18 -8.27 0.27
CA VAL A 81 -8.57 -8.49 -1.13
C VAL A 81 -10.07 -8.79 -1.21
N LEU A 82 -10.52 -9.75 -0.43
CA LEU A 82 -11.93 -10.16 -0.40
C LEU A 82 -12.84 -8.97 -0.07
N TRP A 83 -12.49 -8.21 0.97
CA TRP A 83 -13.23 -7.00 1.32
C TRP A 83 -13.30 -5.99 0.17
N ARG A 84 -12.16 -5.70 -0.48
CA ARG A 84 -12.12 -4.76 -1.60
C ARG A 84 -12.89 -5.24 -2.82
N LEU A 85 -12.94 -6.54 -3.07
CA LEU A 85 -13.75 -7.11 -4.14
C LEU A 85 -15.24 -6.97 -3.84
N ILE A 86 -15.67 -7.24 -2.60
CA ILE A 86 -17.05 -7.04 -2.15
C ILE A 86 -17.44 -5.55 -2.29
N GLU A 87 -16.57 -4.64 -1.83
CA GLU A 87 -16.80 -3.20 -1.94
C GLU A 87 -16.88 -2.73 -3.40
N ALA A 88 -16.03 -3.27 -4.29
CA ALA A 88 -16.07 -2.97 -5.72
C ALA A 88 -17.35 -3.50 -6.40
N ALA A 89 -17.81 -4.70 -6.02
CA ALA A 89 -19.00 -5.32 -6.63
C ALA A 89 -20.31 -4.75 -6.08
N PHE A 90 -20.43 -4.63 -4.76
CA PHE A 90 -21.70 -4.35 -4.07
C PHE A 90 -21.73 -2.99 -3.36
N GLY A 91 -20.55 -2.41 -3.05
CA GLY A 91 -20.44 -1.14 -2.35
C GLY A 91 -20.75 0.09 -3.19
N HIS A 92 -20.63 1.26 -2.56
CA HIS A 92 -20.82 2.58 -3.16
C HIS A 92 -22.21 2.82 -3.74
N ARG A 93 -23.25 2.23 -3.14
CA ARG A 93 -24.64 2.36 -3.60
C ARG A 93 -25.20 3.77 -3.42
N ASP A 94 -24.68 4.52 -2.45
CA ASP A 94 -25.05 5.90 -2.16
C ASP A 94 -24.46 6.91 -3.18
N ALA A 95 -23.56 6.45 -4.05
CA ALA A 95 -23.01 7.27 -5.12
C ALA A 95 -23.77 7.04 -6.42
N GLU A 96 -24.05 8.11 -7.17
CA GLU A 96 -24.77 8.04 -8.45
C GLU A 96 -23.85 8.20 -9.65
N GLY A 97 -24.24 7.62 -10.77
CA GLY A 97 -23.63 7.81 -12.09
C GLY A 97 -22.14 7.50 -12.13
N GLY A 98 -21.35 8.38 -12.78
CA GLY A 98 -19.91 8.22 -12.96
C GLY A 98 -19.09 8.19 -11.67
N ASN A 99 -19.60 8.80 -10.58
CA ASN A 99 -18.94 8.78 -9.30
C ASN A 99 -18.95 7.37 -8.65
N ARG A 100 -20.03 6.60 -8.84
CA ARG A 100 -20.10 5.19 -8.42
C ARG A 100 -19.07 4.33 -9.16
N VAL A 101 -18.99 4.50 -10.48
CA VAL A 101 -18.02 3.76 -11.31
C VAL A 101 -16.59 4.08 -10.88
N ARG A 102 -16.26 5.36 -10.69
CA ARG A 102 -14.94 5.78 -10.22
C ARG A 102 -14.59 5.15 -8.85
N LYS A 103 -15.50 5.17 -7.89
CA LYS A 103 -15.27 4.57 -6.56
C LYS A 103 -15.06 3.06 -6.65
N ARG A 104 -15.85 2.34 -7.47
CA ARG A 104 -15.68 0.91 -7.73
C ARG A 104 -14.35 0.57 -8.36
N LEU A 105 -13.93 1.34 -9.37
CA LEU A 105 -12.63 1.18 -10.01
C LEU A 105 -11.47 1.39 -9.01
N VAL A 106 -11.57 2.40 -8.13
CA VAL A 106 -10.58 2.62 -7.07
C VAL A 106 -10.53 1.43 -6.09
N SER A 107 -11.68 0.88 -5.70
CA SER A 107 -11.73 -0.30 -4.82
C SER A 107 -11.15 -1.55 -5.52
N GLY A 108 -11.45 -1.74 -6.81
CA GLY A 108 -10.83 -2.78 -7.64
C GLY A 108 -9.31 -2.64 -7.76
N ALA A 109 -8.82 -1.43 -8.03
CA ALA A 109 -7.38 -1.16 -8.07
C ALA A 109 -6.68 -1.47 -6.74
N LYS A 110 -7.31 -1.12 -5.60
CA LYS A 110 -6.79 -1.49 -4.27
C LYS A 110 -6.79 -3.01 -4.07
N ALA A 111 -7.81 -3.73 -4.56
CA ALA A 111 -7.84 -5.19 -4.50
C ALA A 111 -6.64 -5.80 -5.24
N VAL A 112 -6.29 -5.28 -6.41
CA VAL A 112 -5.11 -5.73 -7.18
C VAL A 112 -3.82 -5.50 -6.39
N VAL A 113 -3.65 -4.33 -5.77
CA VAL A 113 -2.47 -4.04 -4.94
C VAL A 113 -2.37 -5.01 -3.76
N TYR A 114 -3.47 -5.24 -3.03
CA TYR A 114 -3.46 -6.19 -1.90
C TYR A 114 -3.23 -7.62 -2.35
N LEU A 115 -3.73 -8.00 -3.53
CA LEU A 115 -3.49 -9.33 -4.12
C LEU A 115 -2.00 -9.49 -4.46
N ALA A 116 -1.36 -8.50 -5.07
CA ALA A 116 0.07 -8.54 -5.34
C ALA A 116 0.88 -8.73 -4.06
N LEU A 117 0.56 -7.98 -2.99
CA LEU A 117 1.20 -8.13 -1.67
C LEU A 117 0.94 -9.51 -1.05
N ALA A 118 -0.30 -10.03 -1.13
CA ALA A 118 -0.67 -11.35 -0.62
C ALA A 118 0.09 -12.47 -1.34
N VAL A 119 0.20 -12.38 -2.66
CA VAL A 119 0.97 -13.35 -3.48
C VAL A 119 2.46 -13.28 -3.13
N THR A 120 3.01 -12.08 -2.95
CA THR A 120 4.40 -11.90 -2.51
C THR A 120 4.64 -12.56 -1.14
N ALA A 121 3.76 -12.31 -0.17
CA ALA A 121 3.84 -12.93 1.15
C ALA A 121 3.75 -14.45 1.06
N THR A 122 2.84 -14.99 0.25
CA THR A 122 2.69 -16.44 0.04
C THR A 122 3.95 -17.06 -0.56
N ARG A 123 4.57 -16.39 -1.56
CA ARG A 123 5.81 -16.87 -2.18
C ARG A 123 6.95 -16.93 -1.19
N VAL A 124 7.13 -15.89 -0.38
CA VAL A 124 8.16 -15.84 0.65
C VAL A 124 7.91 -16.90 1.72
N ALA A 125 6.66 -17.06 2.20
CA ALA A 125 6.30 -18.09 3.18
C ALA A 125 6.49 -19.52 2.67
N ALA A 126 6.35 -19.76 1.35
CA ALA A 126 6.59 -21.04 0.72
C ALA A 126 8.07 -21.32 0.40
N GLY A 127 9.00 -20.53 0.98
CA GLY A 127 10.44 -20.69 0.75
C GLY A 127 10.95 -20.14 -0.58
N GLY A 128 10.12 -19.38 -1.30
CA GLY A 128 10.54 -18.63 -2.48
C GLY A 128 11.41 -17.45 -2.02
N GLY A 129 12.70 -17.48 -2.31
CA GLY A 129 13.66 -16.46 -1.90
C GLY A 129 13.31 -15.04 -2.36
N SER A 130 13.97 -14.06 -1.78
CA SER A 130 13.78 -12.61 -1.99
C SER A 130 14.14 -12.10 -3.41
N GLY A 131 14.37 -12.97 -4.36
CA GLY A 131 14.93 -12.67 -5.67
C GLY A 131 13.96 -12.13 -6.74
N GLY A 132 13.01 -11.23 -6.44
CA GLY A 132 12.06 -10.90 -7.48
C GLY A 132 11.35 -9.53 -7.46
N GLY A 133 11.66 -8.62 -6.54
CA GLY A 133 10.95 -7.33 -6.49
C GLY A 133 11.21 -6.45 -7.72
N SER A 134 12.40 -5.89 -7.82
CA SER A 134 12.78 -4.98 -8.91
C SER A 134 12.81 -5.67 -10.27
N SER A 135 13.35 -6.89 -10.34
CA SER A 135 13.44 -7.68 -11.59
C SER A 135 12.08 -8.04 -12.18
N SER A 136 11.04 -8.23 -11.34
CA SER A 136 9.68 -8.52 -11.82
C SER A 136 9.03 -7.28 -12.42
N GLU A 137 9.21 -6.13 -11.81
CA GLU A 137 8.68 -4.85 -12.28
C GLU A 137 9.37 -4.42 -13.57
N GLU A 138 10.69 -4.51 -13.64
CA GLU A 138 11.48 -4.27 -14.85
C GLU A 138 11.08 -5.22 -15.99
N THR A 139 10.93 -6.52 -15.69
CA THR A 139 10.51 -7.51 -16.70
C THR A 139 9.10 -7.22 -17.23
N LEU A 140 8.17 -6.81 -16.35
CA LEU A 140 6.83 -6.45 -16.76
C LEU A 140 6.84 -5.17 -17.62
N THR A 141 7.62 -4.17 -17.21
CA THR A 141 7.80 -2.93 -17.95
C THR A 141 8.43 -3.18 -19.31
N ALA A 142 9.47 -4.02 -19.39
CA ALA A 142 10.08 -4.41 -20.67
C ALA A 142 9.06 -5.04 -21.62
N LYS A 143 8.29 -6.03 -21.13
CA LYS A 143 7.21 -6.65 -21.91
C LYS A 143 6.13 -5.67 -22.37
N LEU A 144 5.80 -4.68 -21.55
CA LEU A 144 4.85 -3.64 -21.93
C LEU A 144 5.44 -2.71 -23.00
N MET A 145 6.74 -2.40 -22.92
CA MET A 145 7.44 -1.55 -23.90
C MET A 145 7.59 -2.23 -25.26
N ASP A 146 7.61 -3.56 -25.31
CA ASP A 146 7.63 -4.33 -26.56
C ASP A 146 6.31 -4.24 -27.35
N LEU A 147 5.24 -3.78 -26.72
CA LEU A 147 3.95 -3.58 -27.41
C LEU A 147 3.95 -2.28 -28.23
N PRO A 148 3.15 -2.24 -29.33
CA PRO A 148 2.93 -0.97 -30.06
C PRO A 148 2.47 0.14 -29.11
N ALA A 149 3.18 1.27 -29.10
CA ALA A 149 2.97 2.39 -28.16
C ALA A 149 3.18 2.05 -26.67
N GLY A 150 3.83 0.93 -26.35
CA GLY A 150 4.04 0.45 -24.97
C GLY A 150 4.74 1.47 -24.06
N GLN A 151 5.69 2.23 -24.60
CA GLN A 151 6.33 3.36 -23.90
C GLN A 151 5.32 4.37 -23.33
N TRP A 152 4.31 4.72 -24.12
CA TRP A 152 3.28 5.67 -23.71
C TRP A 152 2.36 5.08 -22.65
N ILE A 153 2.13 3.76 -22.71
CA ILE A 153 1.39 3.02 -21.67
C ILE A 153 2.18 3.08 -20.36
N VAL A 154 3.50 2.81 -20.38
CA VAL A 154 4.35 2.86 -19.20
C VAL A 154 4.41 4.29 -18.62
N ALA A 155 4.57 5.31 -19.48
CA ALA A 155 4.56 6.69 -19.04
C ALA A 155 3.19 7.10 -18.44
N ALA A 156 2.09 6.66 -19.04
CA ALA A 156 0.74 6.92 -18.51
C ALA A 156 0.52 6.22 -17.16
N VAL A 157 1.01 4.99 -16.97
CA VAL A 157 1.00 4.29 -15.69
C VAL A 157 1.79 5.07 -14.65
N GLY A 158 3.00 5.54 -14.99
CA GLY A 158 3.80 6.39 -14.11
C GLY A 158 3.05 7.66 -13.67
N LEU A 159 2.44 8.37 -14.61
CA LEU A 159 1.62 9.55 -14.30
C LEU A 159 0.39 9.21 -13.43
N ALA A 160 -0.24 8.05 -13.65
CA ALA A 160 -1.35 7.59 -12.82
C ALA A 160 -0.88 7.30 -11.37
N ILE A 161 0.32 6.70 -11.20
CA ILE A 161 0.94 6.47 -9.89
C ILE A 161 1.26 7.80 -9.20
N ILE A 162 1.80 8.80 -9.92
CA ILE A 162 2.03 10.15 -9.38
C ILE A 162 0.70 10.76 -8.90
N GLY A 163 -0.34 10.71 -9.73
CA GLY A 163 -1.67 11.22 -9.36
C GLY A 163 -2.26 10.51 -8.14
N TYR A 164 -2.05 9.20 -8.04
CA TYR A 164 -2.46 8.42 -6.88
C TYR A 164 -1.65 8.81 -5.63
N GLY A 165 -0.33 8.95 -5.74
CA GLY A 165 0.53 9.47 -4.67
C GLY A 165 0.10 10.87 -4.21
N GLY A 166 -0.17 11.78 -5.16
CA GLY A 166 -0.71 13.11 -4.88
C GLY A 166 -2.05 13.06 -4.12
N SER A 167 -2.91 12.09 -4.41
CA SER A 167 -4.15 11.89 -3.66
C SER A 167 -3.91 11.50 -2.19
N TYR A 168 -2.83 10.75 -1.90
CA TYR A 168 -2.43 10.44 -0.53
C TYR A 168 -1.90 11.66 0.21
N VAL A 169 -1.04 12.46 -0.45
CA VAL A 169 -0.56 13.73 0.11
C VAL A 169 -1.73 14.66 0.44
N TRP A 170 -2.67 14.79 -0.50
CA TRP A 170 -3.88 15.60 -0.29
C TRP A 170 -4.73 15.11 0.89
N ARG A 171 -4.93 13.79 1.02
CA ARG A 171 -5.65 13.19 2.15
C ARG A 171 -4.94 13.42 3.47
N GLY A 172 -3.61 13.30 3.49
CA GLY A 172 -2.81 13.64 4.65
C GLY A 172 -2.95 15.11 5.05
N TRP A 173 -2.86 16.01 4.07
CA TRP A 173 -2.97 17.45 4.30
C TRP A 173 -4.36 17.89 4.79
N THR A 174 -5.43 17.32 4.23
CA THR A 174 -6.83 17.66 4.54
C THR A 174 -7.44 16.79 5.63
N GLU A 175 -6.68 15.89 6.25
CA GLU A 175 -7.10 14.96 7.31
C GLU A 175 -8.34 14.09 6.95
N LYS A 176 -8.67 13.99 5.66
CA LYS A 176 -9.81 13.19 5.17
C LYS A 176 -9.70 11.68 5.46
N PHE A 177 -8.52 11.20 5.83
CA PHE A 177 -8.34 9.83 6.30
C PHE A 177 -9.04 9.57 7.64
N GLY A 178 -9.26 10.62 8.44
CA GLY A 178 -9.95 10.55 9.72
C GLY A 178 -11.45 10.23 9.62
N GLU A 179 -12.07 10.43 8.45
CA GLU A 179 -13.49 10.08 8.22
C GLU A 179 -13.78 8.59 8.42
N HIS A 180 -12.76 7.74 8.41
CA HIS A 180 -12.87 6.29 8.60
C HIS A 180 -12.51 5.84 10.02
N LEU A 181 -12.38 6.76 10.97
CA LEU A 181 -12.16 6.49 12.38
C LEU A 181 -13.43 6.85 13.15
N GLU A 182 -13.85 5.97 14.06
CA GLU A 182 -14.89 6.28 15.04
C GLU A 182 -14.57 7.58 15.80
N THR A 183 -15.60 8.26 16.28
CA THR A 183 -15.44 9.53 17.01
C THR A 183 -14.52 9.39 18.22
N GLU A 184 -14.55 8.24 18.92
CA GLU A 184 -13.66 7.94 20.04
C GLU A 184 -12.19 7.87 19.64
N GLY A 185 -11.89 7.33 18.44
CA GLY A 185 -10.53 7.27 17.90
C GLY A 185 -9.99 8.62 17.41
N ARG A 186 -10.81 9.69 17.43
CA ARG A 186 -10.44 11.05 17.01
C ARG A 186 -10.33 12.04 18.18
N LEU A 187 -10.89 11.70 19.33
CA LEU A 187 -10.95 12.58 20.50
C LEU A 187 -9.86 12.28 21.53
N GLY A 188 -9.49 13.28 22.29
CA GLY A 188 -8.50 13.18 23.38
C GLY A 188 -7.05 13.10 22.89
N TRP A 189 -6.13 12.87 23.81
CA TRP A 189 -4.69 12.81 23.52
C TRP A 189 -4.31 11.67 22.57
N SER A 190 -4.96 10.51 22.71
CA SER A 190 -4.75 9.36 21.81
C SER A 190 -5.26 9.67 20.40
N GLY A 191 -6.41 10.34 20.27
CA GLY A 191 -6.96 10.74 18.98
C GLY A 191 -6.05 11.72 18.24
N ALA A 192 -5.51 12.73 18.94
CA ALA A 192 -4.54 13.66 18.36
C ALA A 192 -3.28 12.93 17.85
N GLY A 193 -2.78 11.94 18.60
CA GLY A 193 -1.67 11.09 18.17
C GLY A 193 -1.98 10.27 16.93
N TYR A 194 -3.16 9.65 16.85
CA TYR A 194 -3.59 8.89 15.68
C TYR A 194 -3.77 9.76 14.44
N MET A 195 -4.29 10.98 14.61
CA MET A 195 -4.43 11.94 13.52
C MET A 195 -3.06 12.38 13.00
N LEU A 196 -2.10 12.67 13.88
CA LEU A 196 -0.72 13.02 13.48
C LEU A 196 -0.03 11.86 12.74
N LEU A 197 -0.13 10.63 13.26
CA LEU A 197 0.40 9.43 12.59
C LEU A 197 -0.23 9.24 11.21
N GLY A 198 -1.54 9.44 11.11
CA GLY A 198 -2.26 9.37 9.84
C GLY A 198 -1.82 10.44 8.86
N GLN A 199 -1.68 11.69 9.30
CA GLN A 199 -1.26 12.82 8.47
C GLN A 199 0.15 12.60 7.92
N VAL A 200 1.13 12.39 8.80
CA VAL A 200 2.54 12.16 8.42
C VAL A 200 2.65 10.92 7.54
N GLY A 201 1.96 9.83 7.94
CA GLY A 201 1.99 8.57 7.20
C GLY A 201 1.42 8.67 5.79
N HIS A 202 0.29 9.34 5.60
CA HIS A 202 -0.30 9.51 4.27
C HIS A 202 0.56 10.40 3.37
N ILE A 203 1.15 11.48 3.91
CA ILE A 203 2.04 12.36 3.16
C ILE A 203 3.30 11.59 2.73
N ALA A 204 3.98 10.91 3.65
CA ALA A 204 5.20 10.17 3.33
C ALA A 204 4.94 9.04 2.32
N LYS A 205 3.86 8.28 2.50
CA LYS A 205 3.46 7.24 1.54
C LYS A 205 3.13 7.83 0.17
N GLY A 206 2.47 8.96 0.13
CA GLY A 206 2.16 9.67 -1.11
C GLY A 206 3.41 10.13 -1.85
N LEU A 207 4.41 10.66 -1.13
CA LEU A 207 5.70 11.05 -1.70
C LEU A 207 6.47 9.82 -2.21
N ALA A 208 6.52 8.73 -1.46
CA ALA A 208 7.17 7.50 -1.89
C ALA A 208 6.53 6.93 -3.18
N LEU A 209 5.20 6.92 -3.26
CA LEU A 209 4.49 6.52 -4.48
C LEU A 209 4.76 7.48 -5.65
N ALA A 210 4.83 8.77 -5.40
CA ALA A 210 5.16 9.75 -6.44
C ALA A 210 6.57 9.51 -7.02
N LEU A 211 7.55 9.18 -6.17
CA LEU A 211 8.90 8.80 -6.62
C LEU A 211 8.87 7.57 -7.54
N VAL A 212 8.14 6.51 -7.15
CA VAL A 212 7.95 5.33 -8.02
C VAL A 212 7.34 5.75 -9.36
N GLY A 213 6.29 6.57 -9.33
CA GLY A 213 5.64 7.06 -10.55
C GLY A 213 6.57 7.89 -11.44
N VAL A 214 7.47 8.67 -10.86
CA VAL A 214 8.50 9.41 -11.60
C VAL A 214 9.45 8.46 -12.32
N LEU A 215 9.91 7.38 -11.66
CA LEU A 215 10.76 6.38 -12.30
C LEU A 215 10.07 5.69 -13.48
N PHE A 216 8.81 5.27 -13.31
CA PHE A 216 8.02 4.68 -14.39
C PHE A 216 7.81 5.67 -15.56
N THR A 217 7.50 6.93 -15.26
CA THR A 217 7.34 7.96 -16.30
C THR A 217 8.65 8.19 -17.04
N TYR A 218 9.75 8.26 -16.29
CA TYR A 218 11.08 8.45 -16.87
C TYR A 218 11.46 7.25 -17.74
N ALA A 219 11.28 6.02 -17.27
CA ALA A 219 11.53 4.80 -18.03
C ALA A 219 10.71 4.77 -19.34
N GLY A 220 9.42 5.15 -19.29
CA GLY A 220 8.56 5.22 -20.46
C GLY A 220 9.04 6.26 -21.48
N VAL A 221 9.47 7.45 -21.03
CA VAL A 221 9.92 8.53 -21.92
C VAL A 221 11.30 8.22 -22.53
N THR A 222 12.22 7.60 -21.76
CA THR A 222 13.59 7.31 -22.21
C THR A 222 13.73 5.97 -22.92
N HIS A 223 12.69 5.13 -22.97
CA HIS A 223 12.75 3.76 -23.48
C HIS A 223 13.72 2.82 -22.70
N GLU A 224 13.95 3.11 -21.45
CA GLU A 224 14.87 2.33 -20.62
C GLU A 224 14.10 1.60 -19.52
N SER A 225 13.66 0.36 -19.81
CA SER A 225 12.90 -0.46 -18.84
C SER A 225 13.65 -0.72 -17.53
N GLY A 226 14.97 -0.81 -17.56
CA GLY A 226 15.82 -0.96 -16.37
C GLY A 226 15.81 0.25 -15.42
N LYS A 227 15.14 1.34 -15.79
CA LYS A 227 14.91 2.51 -14.92
C LYS A 227 13.52 2.51 -14.28
N SER A 228 12.68 1.57 -14.66
CA SER A 228 11.40 1.34 -13.98
C SER A 228 11.62 0.43 -12.80
N GLY A 229 11.78 0.98 -11.63
CA GLY A 229 11.93 0.22 -10.39
C GLY A 229 10.72 0.40 -9.48
N GLY A 230 10.59 -0.53 -8.53
CA GLY A 230 9.59 -0.42 -7.47
C GLY A 230 9.97 0.60 -6.40
N LEU A 231 9.40 0.40 -5.22
CA LEU A 231 9.65 1.29 -4.09
C LEU A 231 11.13 1.30 -3.67
N ASP A 232 11.79 0.14 -3.67
CA ASP A 232 13.19 0.02 -3.29
C ASP A 232 14.11 0.84 -4.22
N GLU A 233 13.95 0.71 -5.55
CA GLU A 233 14.73 1.46 -6.53
C GLU A 233 14.47 2.97 -6.42
N ALA A 234 13.22 3.37 -6.16
CA ALA A 234 12.85 4.76 -5.92
C ALA A 234 13.58 5.33 -4.68
N LEU A 235 13.64 4.56 -3.60
CA LEU A 235 14.33 4.95 -2.37
C LEU A 235 15.84 4.96 -2.53
N GLN A 236 16.41 4.01 -3.27
CA GLN A 236 17.85 4.02 -3.62
C GLN A 236 18.22 5.21 -4.52
N THR A 237 17.34 5.55 -5.46
CA THR A 237 17.53 6.74 -6.31
C THR A 237 17.50 8.01 -5.48
N LEU A 238 16.61 8.10 -4.50
CA LEU A 238 16.55 9.20 -3.55
C LEU A 238 17.81 9.27 -2.69
N LEU A 239 18.30 8.13 -2.21
CA LEU A 239 19.52 8.05 -1.38
C LEU A 239 20.73 8.67 -2.07
N ARG A 240 20.83 8.56 -3.40
CA ARG A 240 21.93 9.12 -4.21
C ARG A 240 21.82 10.64 -4.42
N GLN A 241 20.72 11.29 -4.01
CA GLN A 241 20.54 12.73 -4.13
C GLN A 241 21.24 13.50 -2.99
N PRO A 242 21.53 14.79 -3.15
CA PRO A 242 21.98 15.63 -2.05
C PRO A 242 20.98 15.54 -0.88
N PHE A 243 21.49 15.35 0.35
CA PHE A 243 20.67 15.09 1.56
C PHE A 243 19.82 13.81 1.51
N GLY A 244 20.10 12.89 0.56
CA GLY A 244 19.37 11.64 0.36
C GLY A 244 19.13 10.82 1.64
N PRO A 245 20.14 10.58 2.50
CA PRO A 245 19.94 9.84 3.75
C PRO A 245 18.91 10.49 4.67
N VAL A 246 18.92 11.82 4.82
CA VAL A 246 17.96 12.53 5.68
C VAL A 246 16.55 12.45 5.10
N MET A 247 16.39 12.64 3.80
CA MET A 247 15.11 12.52 3.12
C MET A 247 14.57 11.09 3.22
N LEU A 248 15.43 10.10 3.09
CA LEU A 248 15.06 8.69 3.17
C LEU A 248 14.63 8.30 4.60
N ILE A 249 15.34 8.77 5.63
CA ILE A 249 14.91 8.60 7.03
C ILE A 249 13.54 9.22 7.26
N ALA A 250 13.31 10.43 6.76
CA ALA A 250 12.03 11.10 6.92
C ALA A 250 10.87 10.33 6.23
N ILE A 251 11.09 9.84 5.01
CA ILE A 251 10.11 9.01 4.29
C ILE A 251 9.91 7.68 5.01
N GLY A 252 10.98 6.99 5.41
CA GLY A 252 10.90 5.70 6.11
C GLY A 252 10.16 5.82 7.43
N ALA A 253 10.50 6.81 8.26
CA ALA A 253 9.78 7.11 9.50
C ALA A 253 8.30 7.44 9.23
N GLY A 254 8.00 8.20 8.17
CA GLY A 254 6.64 8.51 7.77
C GLY A 254 5.86 7.26 7.32
N ILE A 255 6.48 6.35 6.56
CA ILE A 255 5.86 5.06 6.18
C ILE A 255 5.59 4.21 7.44
N ALA A 256 6.49 4.21 8.42
CA ALA A 256 6.26 3.56 9.71
C ALA A 256 5.08 4.20 10.47
N CYS A 257 4.94 5.53 10.46
CA CYS A 257 3.76 6.21 10.99
C CYS A 257 2.47 5.77 10.30
N PHE A 258 2.50 5.54 8.98
CA PHE A 258 1.35 4.99 8.26
C PHE A 258 1.01 3.55 8.74
N GLY A 259 2.03 2.73 8.99
CA GLY A 259 1.86 1.40 9.58
C GLY A 259 1.18 1.44 10.95
N LEU A 260 1.65 2.33 11.84
CA LEU A 260 1.04 2.55 13.16
C LEU A 260 -0.40 3.08 13.05
N PHE A 261 -0.65 3.98 12.11
CA PHE A 261 -2.01 4.46 11.84
C PHE A 261 -2.95 3.33 11.39
N CYS A 262 -2.46 2.32 10.64
CA CYS A 262 -3.27 1.16 10.27
C CYS A 262 -3.73 0.35 11.50
N PHE A 263 -2.93 0.26 12.57
CA PHE A 263 -3.34 -0.38 13.82
C PHE A 263 -4.40 0.45 14.56
N ALA A 264 -4.21 1.78 14.63
CA ALA A 264 -5.22 2.66 15.20
C ALA A 264 -6.56 2.52 14.45
N ARG A 265 -6.51 2.47 13.12
CA ARG A 265 -7.69 2.25 12.27
C ARG A 265 -8.31 0.87 12.46
N ALA A 266 -7.50 -0.19 12.65
CA ALA A 266 -8.03 -1.52 12.93
C ALA A 266 -8.77 -1.58 14.26
N ARG A 267 -8.35 -0.77 15.25
CA ARG A 267 -8.99 -0.68 16.57
C ARG A 267 -10.28 0.15 16.54
N HIS A 268 -10.28 1.27 15.82
CA HIS A 268 -11.37 2.25 15.76
C HIS A 268 -11.98 2.34 14.36
N LEU A 269 -12.30 1.17 13.78
CA LEU A 269 -12.88 1.10 12.44
C LEU A 269 -14.34 1.55 12.49
N ASP A 270 -14.63 2.72 11.89
CA ASP A 270 -15.96 3.17 11.55
C ASP A 270 -16.29 2.80 10.10
N ARG A 271 -17.53 2.34 9.85
CA ARG A 271 -18.03 1.92 8.55
C ARG A 271 -19.26 2.68 8.10
#